data_99fdb267231d3018d450f3c8f837cc6a
#
_entry.id   99fdb267231d3018d450f3c8f837cc6a
#
_cell.length_a   1.000
_cell.length_b   1.000
_cell.length_c   1.000
_cell.angle_alpha   90.00
_cell.angle_beta   90.00
_cell.angle_gamma   90.00
#
_symmetry.space_group_name_H-M   'P 1'
#
loop_
_entity.id
_entity.type
_entity.pdbx_description
1 polymer ?
#
loop_
_entity_poly.entity_id
_entity_poly.type
_entity_poly.pdbx_seq_one_letter_code
_entity_poly.pdbx_strand_id
1 'polypeptide(L)'
;VAGAIIQILQYLSSAEQLKMFTLWSMGSLSHITATQLGIMIPMLCLGLLISVACIKPLNLLLLGENYARTMGMNIKRSRTFIFISTALLTGTVTAFCGPVGFIGLAVPHVTRLLFNNADHRILVPGTMLTGFISMLLCDIIAKKFLLPVNCITALLGVPVILWVIAKNLRIIK
;
A
#
# COMPACT_ATOMS: atom_id res chain seq x y z
N VAL A 1 -17.30 -3.67 -16.51
CA VAL A 1 -18.44 -2.80 -16.13
C VAL A 1 -17.95 -1.51 -15.47
N ALA A 2 -17.17 -1.57 -14.37
CA ALA A 2 -16.69 -0.36 -13.67
C ALA A 2 -15.90 0.60 -14.57
N GLY A 3 -14.98 0.07 -15.41
CA GLY A 3 -14.20 0.88 -16.36
C GLY A 3 -15.07 1.61 -17.40
N ALA A 4 -16.12 0.96 -17.89
CA ALA A 4 -17.04 1.58 -18.84
C ALA A 4 -17.83 2.74 -18.19
N ILE A 5 -18.27 2.57 -16.94
CA ILE A 5 -18.94 3.63 -16.19
C ILE A 5 -18.02 4.83 -15.98
N ILE A 6 -16.75 4.58 -15.61
CA ILE A 6 -15.76 5.66 -15.47
C ILE A 6 -15.55 6.40 -16.77
N GLN A 7 -15.44 5.70 -17.91
CA GLN A 7 -15.28 6.33 -19.22
C GLN A 7 -16.48 7.19 -19.61
N ILE A 8 -17.71 6.72 -19.35
CA ILE A 8 -18.92 7.50 -19.59
C ILE A 8 -18.93 8.77 -18.73
N LEU A 9 -18.61 8.66 -17.44
CA LEU A 9 -18.53 9.80 -16.55
C LEU A 9 -17.45 10.80 -16.98
N GLN A 10 -16.30 10.32 -17.44
CA GLN A 10 -15.23 11.17 -17.98
C GLN A 10 -15.67 11.91 -19.25
N TYR A 11 -16.40 11.25 -20.14
CA TYR A 11 -16.93 11.86 -21.35
C TYR A 11 -17.94 12.97 -21.07
N LEU A 12 -18.78 12.79 -20.04
CA LEU A 12 -19.79 13.77 -19.63
C LEU A 12 -19.24 14.90 -18.74
N SER A 13 -17.99 14.77 -18.27
CA SER A 13 -17.37 15.74 -17.36
C SER A 13 -16.81 16.95 -18.10
N SER A 14 -16.76 18.11 -17.40
CA SER A 14 -16.09 19.30 -17.93
C SER A 14 -14.57 19.10 -18.01
N ALA A 15 -13.91 19.88 -18.87
CA ALA A 15 -12.45 19.81 -19.04
C ALA A 15 -11.68 20.03 -17.72
N GLU A 16 -12.18 20.88 -16.83
CA GLU A 16 -11.57 21.13 -15.51
C GLU A 16 -11.70 19.93 -14.57
N GLN A 17 -12.87 19.30 -14.54
CA GLN A 17 -13.10 18.09 -13.73
C GLN A 17 -12.26 16.93 -14.23
N LEU A 18 -12.14 16.78 -15.55
CA LEU A 18 -11.28 15.76 -16.16
C LEU A 18 -9.80 16.00 -15.82
N LYS A 19 -9.34 17.25 -15.85
CA LYS A 19 -7.99 17.62 -15.44
C LYS A 19 -7.72 17.29 -13.98
N MET A 20 -8.66 17.64 -13.07
CA MET A 20 -8.53 17.30 -11.64
C MET A 20 -8.49 15.80 -11.40
N PHE A 21 -9.37 15.03 -12.06
CA PHE A 21 -9.36 13.57 -11.97
C PHE A 21 -8.04 12.97 -12.46
N THR A 22 -7.52 13.48 -13.59
CA THR A 22 -6.24 13.01 -14.14
C THR A 22 -5.08 13.30 -13.19
N LEU A 23 -5.01 14.51 -12.62
CA LEU A 23 -4.00 14.87 -11.64
C LEU A 23 -4.09 14.00 -10.37
N TRP A 24 -5.31 13.76 -9.88
CA TRP A 24 -5.53 12.87 -8.75
C TRP A 24 -5.11 11.43 -9.08
N SER A 25 -5.46 10.90 -10.25
CA SER A 25 -5.11 9.54 -10.66
C SER A 25 -3.61 9.31 -10.86
N MET A 26 -2.85 10.38 -11.12
CA MET A 26 -1.39 10.32 -11.21
C MET A 26 -0.69 10.29 -9.84
N GLY A 27 -1.44 10.51 -8.76
CA GLY A 27 -0.92 10.54 -7.39
C GLY A 27 -0.12 11.80 -7.08
N SER A 28 -0.47 12.49 -6.01
CA SER A 28 0.23 13.69 -5.55
C SER A 28 0.18 13.80 -4.03
N LEU A 29 1.33 14.06 -3.43
CA LEU A 29 1.45 14.36 -1.99
C LEU A 29 1.42 15.87 -1.73
N SER A 30 1.54 16.70 -2.79
CA SER A 30 1.77 18.15 -2.67
C SER A 30 0.50 18.98 -2.49
N HIS A 31 -0.68 18.41 -2.73
CA HIS A 31 -1.95 19.15 -2.72
C HIS A 31 -2.82 18.90 -1.48
N ILE A 32 -2.27 18.26 -0.45
CA ILE A 32 -3.00 17.97 0.78
C ILE A 32 -3.13 19.24 1.61
N THR A 33 -4.38 19.66 1.89
CA THR A 33 -4.66 20.81 2.76
C THR A 33 -4.57 20.42 4.23
N ALA A 34 -4.36 21.41 5.11
CA ALA A 34 -4.29 21.18 6.56
C ALA A 34 -5.58 20.55 7.12
N THR A 35 -6.74 20.90 6.56
CA THR A 35 -8.04 20.33 6.94
C THR A 35 -8.11 18.83 6.56
N GLN A 36 -7.65 18.47 5.36
CA GLN A 36 -7.58 17.07 4.92
C GLN A 36 -6.62 16.25 5.78
N LEU A 37 -5.48 16.84 6.16
CA LEU A 37 -4.50 16.21 7.05
C LEU A 37 -5.10 15.91 8.43
N GLY A 38 -5.94 16.80 8.94
CA GLY A 38 -6.66 16.61 10.21
C GLY A 38 -7.62 15.41 10.22
N ILE A 39 -8.15 15.01 9.06
CA ILE A 39 -8.98 13.80 8.91
C ILE A 39 -8.12 12.58 8.61
N MET A 40 -7.09 12.75 7.79
CA MET A 40 -6.22 11.67 7.33
C MET A 40 -5.40 11.06 8.49
N ILE A 41 -4.85 11.88 9.38
CA ILE A 41 -4.01 11.41 10.49
C ILE A 41 -4.77 10.47 11.44
N PRO A 42 -5.96 10.82 11.99
CA PRO A 42 -6.71 9.91 12.86
C PRO A 42 -7.07 8.59 12.17
N MET A 43 -7.47 8.64 10.91
CA MET A 43 -7.80 7.44 10.12
C MET A 43 -6.60 6.52 9.93
N LEU A 44 -5.45 7.09 9.60
CA LEU A 44 -4.20 6.33 9.48
C LEU A 44 -3.76 5.75 10.83
N CYS A 45 -3.83 6.52 11.91
CA CYS A 45 -3.51 6.05 13.25
C CYS A 45 -4.40 4.87 13.66
N LEU A 46 -5.71 4.96 13.41
CA LEU A 46 -6.65 3.89 13.69
C LEU A 46 -6.32 2.63 12.87
N GLY A 47 -6.07 2.78 11.57
CA GLY A 47 -5.66 1.66 10.70
C GLY A 47 -4.37 1.01 11.14
N LEU A 48 -3.37 1.79 11.55
CA LEU A 48 -2.09 1.31 12.07
C LEU A 48 -2.27 0.57 13.40
N LEU A 49 -3.09 1.07 14.33
CA LEU A 49 -3.38 0.40 15.60
C LEU A 49 -4.01 -0.97 15.36
N ILE A 50 -4.99 -1.06 14.45
CA ILE A 50 -5.61 -2.34 14.09
C ILE A 50 -4.57 -3.26 13.43
N SER A 51 -3.71 -2.74 12.56
CA SER A 51 -2.64 -3.51 11.90
C SER A 51 -1.68 -4.12 12.91
N VAL A 52 -1.25 -3.35 13.91
CA VAL A 52 -0.40 -3.84 15.01
C VAL A 52 -1.10 -4.93 15.83
N ALA A 53 -2.40 -4.76 16.12
CA ALA A 53 -3.19 -5.78 16.81
C ALA A 53 -3.29 -7.09 15.99
N CYS A 54 -3.21 -7.00 14.66
CA CYS A 54 -3.25 -8.15 13.75
C CYS A 54 -1.92 -8.91 13.60
N ILE A 55 -0.82 -8.46 14.20
CA ILE A 55 0.51 -9.12 14.09
C ILE A 55 0.45 -10.57 14.59
N LYS A 56 -0.17 -10.83 15.74
CA LYS A 56 -0.30 -12.20 16.28
C LYS A 56 -1.11 -13.12 15.36
N PRO A 57 -2.34 -12.74 14.93
CA PRO A 57 -3.10 -13.48 13.92
C PRO A 57 -2.32 -13.75 12.63
N LEU A 58 -1.60 -12.76 12.11
CA LEU A 58 -0.81 -12.90 10.89
C LEU A 58 0.30 -13.94 11.04
N ASN A 59 1.01 -13.95 12.17
CA ASN A 59 2.04 -14.95 12.44
C ASN A 59 1.46 -16.37 12.58
N LEU A 60 0.29 -16.53 13.20
CA LEU A 60 -0.37 -17.84 13.27
C LEU A 60 -0.83 -18.32 11.88
N LEU A 61 -1.28 -17.43 11.02
CA LEU A 61 -1.68 -17.76 9.64
C LEU A 61 -0.50 -18.20 8.77
N LEU A 62 0.74 -17.79 9.08
CA LEU A 62 1.95 -18.29 8.38
C LEU A 62 2.15 -19.78 8.56
N LEU A 63 1.73 -20.34 9.70
CA LEU A 63 1.82 -21.77 10.01
C LEU A 63 0.68 -22.59 9.37
N GLY A 64 -0.26 -21.91 8.70
CA GLY A 64 -1.41 -22.53 8.07
C GLY A 64 -2.71 -22.41 8.87
N GLU A 65 -3.84 -22.39 8.15
CA GLU A 65 -5.16 -22.16 8.76
C GLU A 65 -5.57 -23.26 9.75
N ASN A 66 -5.25 -24.53 9.45
CA ASN A 66 -5.58 -25.66 10.31
C ASN A 66 -4.83 -25.54 11.66
N TYR A 67 -3.56 -25.18 11.61
CA TYR A 67 -2.76 -24.97 12.82
C TYR A 67 -3.29 -23.77 13.63
N ALA A 68 -3.61 -22.67 12.98
CA ALA A 68 -4.18 -21.50 13.64
C ALA A 68 -5.52 -21.81 14.33
N ARG A 69 -6.34 -22.69 13.75
CA ARG A 69 -7.60 -23.17 14.39
C ARG A 69 -7.35 -24.01 15.64
N THR A 70 -6.40 -24.93 15.60
CA THR A 70 -6.06 -25.77 16.79
C THR A 70 -5.54 -24.92 17.94
N MET A 71 -4.88 -23.78 17.64
CA MET A 71 -4.45 -22.78 18.61
C MET A 71 -5.59 -21.86 19.11
N GLY A 72 -6.85 -22.16 18.79
CA GLY A 72 -8.03 -21.44 19.26
C GLY A 72 -8.30 -20.12 18.54
N MET A 73 -7.65 -19.86 17.38
CA MET A 73 -7.88 -18.64 16.63
C MET A 73 -9.18 -18.67 15.81
N ASN A 74 -10.01 -17.64 15.94
CA ASN A 74 -11.16 -17.44 15.06
C ASN A 74 -10.71 -16.79 13.74
N ILE A 75 -10.49 -17.64 12.72
CA ILE A 75 -9.97 -17.21 11.42
C ILE A 75 -10.86 -16.16 10.75
N LYS A 76 -12.20 -16.33 10.78
CA LYS A 76 -13.13 -15.38 10.16
C LYS A 76 -12.98 -13.99 10.79
N ARG A 77 -12.98 -13.91 12.12
CA ARG A 77 -12.82 -12.65 12.84
C ARG A 77 -11.45 -12.00 12.56
N SER A 78 -10.38 -12.78 12.58
CA SER A 78 -9.02 -12.28 12.30
C SER A 78 -8.90 -11.74 10.87
N ARG A 79 -9.45 -12.46 9.88
CA ARG A 79 -9.50 -11.97 8.50
C ARG A 79 -10.28 -10.66 8.37
N THR A 80 -11.43 -10.55 9.03
CA THR A 80 -12.23 -9.32 9.00
C THR A 80 -11.43 -8.13 9.54
N PHE A 81 -10.73 -8.27 10.66
CA PHE A 81 -9.88 -7.19 11.18
C PHE A 81 -8.72 -6.82 10.25
N ILE A 82 -8.08 -7.81 9.63
CA ILE A 82 -7.03 -7.55 8.63
C ILE A 82 -7.59 -6.78 7.43
N PHE A 83 -8.76 -7.18 6.91
CA PHE A 83 -9.40 -6.48 5.80
C PHE A 83 -9.83 -5.06 6.17
N ILE A 84 -10.38 -4.84 7.36
CA ILE A 84 -10.76 -3.50 7.83
C ILE A 84 -9.52 -2.62 7.94
N SER A 85 -8.43 -3.13 8.53
CA SER A 85 -7.17 -2.39 8.65
C SER A 85 -6.61 -1.99 7.29
N THR A 86 -6.50 -2.94 6.36
CA THR A 86 -5.98 -2.69 5.01
C THR A 86 -6.90 -1.75 4.22
N ALA A 87 -8.21 -1.93 4.29
CA ALA A 87 -9.17 -1.05 3.61
C ALA A 87 -9.10 0.38 4.15
N LEU A 88 -8.98 0.54 5.48
CA LEU A 88 -8.86 1.85 6.12
C LEU A 88 -7.56 2.55 5.70
N LEU A 89 -6.42 1.88 5.78
CA LEU A 89 -5.12 2.44 5.40
C LEU A 89 -5.07 2.78 3.92
N THR A 90 -5.40 1.81 3.05
CA THR A 90 -5.33 1.99 1.60
C THR A 90 -6.36 3.00 1.13
N GLY A 91 -7.60 2.91 1.64
CA GLY A 91 -8.69 3.82 1.27
C GLY A 91 -8.38 5.27 1.65
N THR A 92 -7.85 5.50 2.86
CA THR A 92 -7.44 6.84 3.29
C THR A 92 -6.35 7.41 2.39
N VAL A 93 -5.27 6.65 2.16
CA VAL A 93 -4.17 7.13 1.30
C VAL A 93 -4.66 7.39 -0.12
N THR A 94 -5.42 6.46 -0.70
CA THR A 94 -5.94 6.61 -2.07
C THR A 94 -6.89 7.78 -2.21
N ALA A 95 -7.76 8.03 -1.23
CA ALA A 95 -8.71 9.14 -1.28
C ALA A 95 -8.02 10.51 -1.32
N PHE A 96 -6.97 10.71 -0.53
CA PHE A 96 -6.30 12.02 -0.41
C PHE A 96 -5.09 12.19 -1.33
N CYS A 97 -4.31 11.12 -1.54
CA CYS A 97 -3.07 11.17 -2.31
C CYS A 97 -3.21 10.61 -3.74
N GLY A 98 -4.36 10.00 -4.05
CA GLY A 98 -4.54 9.21 -5.27
C GLY A 98 -3.99 7.79 -5.17
N PRO A 99 -4.23 6.96 -6.19
CA PRO A 99 -3.74 5.58 -6.22
C PRO A 99 -2.22 5.55 -6.38
N VAL A 100 -1.52 5.04 -5.37
CA VAL A 100 -0.06 4.82 -5.43
C VAL A 100 0.18 3.33 -5.72
N GLY A 101 0.70 3.06 -6.91
CA GLY A 101 0.99 1.69 -7.36
C GLY A 101 2.39 1.21 -6.97
N PHE A 102 2.60 -0.09 -7.08
CA PHE A 102 3.88 -0.82 -6.98
C PHE A 102 4.59 -0.80 -5.63
N ILE A 103 4.60 0.31 -4.87
CA ILE A 103 5.28 0.40 -3.57
C ILE A 103 4.71 -0.61 -2.57
N GLY A 104 3.38 -0.77 -2.52
CA GLY A 104 2.73 -1.73 -1.62
C GLY A 104 3.14 -3.19 -1.86
N LEU A 105 3.58 -3.53 -3.07
CA LEU A 105 4.10 -4.85 -3.41
C LEU A 105 5.63 -4.93 -3.25
N ALA A 106 6.35 -3.91 -3.72
CA ALA A 106 7.81 -3.91 -3.73
C ALA A 106 8.40 -3.82 -2.30
N VAL A 107 7.89 -2.92 -1.47
CA VAL A 107 8.43 -2.65 -0.13
C VAL A 107 8.41 -3.86 0.79
N PRO A 108 7.30 -4.63 0.96
CA PRO A 108 7.33 -5.82 1.80
C PRO A 108 8.33 -6.88 1.34
N HIS A 109 8.51 -7.03 0.02
CA HIS A 109 9.50 -7.95 -0.52
C HIS A 109 10.93 -7.50 -0.24
N VAL A 110 11.23 -6.22 -0.45
CA VAL A 110 12.54 -5.65 -0.10
C VAL A 110 12.81 -5.78 1.39
N THR A 111 11.83 -5.50 2.23
CA THR A 111 11.95 -5.63 3.69
C THR A 111 12.26 -7.06 4.11
N ARG A 112 11.57 -8.05 3.54
CA ARG A 112 11.86 -9.47 3.81
C ARG A 112 13.28 -9.87 3.42
N LEU A 113 13.81 -9.31 2.33
CA LEU A 113 15.18 -9.57 1.90
C LEU A 113 16.21 -8.90 2.82
N LEU A 114 15.92 -7.67 3.30
CA LEU A 114 16.82 -6.93 4.18
C LEU A 114 16.90 -7.57 5.57
N PHE A 115 15.77 -7.95 6.14
CA PHE A 115 15.71 -8.51 7.49
C PHE A 115 15.83 -10.04 7.53
N ASN A 116 15.72 -10.72 6.40
CA ASN A 116 15.76 -12.18 6.26
C ASN A 116 14.88 -12.91 7.28
N ASN A 117 13.73 -12.32 7.60
CA ASN A 117 12.82 -12.81 8.63
C ASN A 117 11.38 -12.77 8.13
N ALA A 118 10.59 -13.79 8.51
CA ALA A 118 9.17 -13.87 8.19
C ALA A 118 8.25 -13.44 9.34
N ASP A 119 8.79 -13.17 10.53
CA ASP A 119 8.00 -12.75 11.69
C ASP A 119 7.43 -11.34 11.47
N HIS A 120 6.11 -11.24 11.53
CA HIS A 120 5.40 -9.97 11.36
C HIS A 120 5.71 -8.94 12.46
N ARG A 121 6.27 -9.35 13.60
CA ARG A 121 6.73 -8.43 14.64
C ARG A 121 7.88 -7.55 14.17
N ILE A 122 8.74 -8.09 13.31
CA ILE A 122 9.87 -7.38 12.70
C ILE A 122 9.46 -6.82 11.35
N LEU A 123 8.68 -7.61 10.59
CA LEU A 123 8.31 -7.26 9.23
C LEU A 123 7.38 -6.04 9.18
N VAL A 124 6.40 -5.90 10.09
CA VAL A 124 5.47 -4.76 10.08
C VAL A 124 6.20 -3.43 10.33
N PRO A 125 6.95 -3.24 11.44
CA PRO A 125 7.70 -1.99 11.62
C PRO A 125 8.80 -1.81 10.58
N GLY A 126 9.44 -2.89 10.12
CA GLY A 126 10.42 -2.84 9.05
C GLY A 126 9.83 -2.35 7.73
N THR A 127 8.63 -2.82 7.33
CA THR A 127 7.94 -2.34 6.13
C THR A 127 7.48 -0.89 6.26
N MET A 128 7.08 -0.45 7.45
CA MET A 128 6.75 0.95 7.70
C MET A 128 7.96 1.86 7.46
N LEU A 129 9.12 1.52 8.02
CA LEU A 129 10.34 2.30 7.87
C LEU A 129 10.87 2.30 6.43
N THR A 130 10.97 1.11 5.81
CA THR A 130 11.42 1.01 4.41
C THR A 130 10.45 1.67 3.45
N GLY A 131 9.14 1.56 3.69
CA GLY A 131 8.11 2.24 2.91
C GLY A 131 8.20 3.75 3.04
N PHE A 132 8.38 4.27 4.25
CA PHE A 132 8.57 5.71 4.50
C PHE A 132 9.81 6.26 3.78
N ILE A 133 10.95 5.59 3.91
CA ILE A 133 12.19 5.99 3.24
C ILE A 133 12.03 5.93 1.72
N SER A 134 11.47 4.84 1.19
CA SER A 134 11.26 4.67 -0.25
C SER A 134 10.32 5.75 -0.80
N MET A 135 9.25 6.08 -0.07
CA MET A 135 8.28 7.08 -0.49
C MET A 135 8.87 8.50 -0.45
N LEU A 136 9.67 8.83 0.57
CA LEU A 136 10.40 10.10 0.63
C LEU A 136 11.37 10.25 -0.54
N LEU A 137 12.13 9.21 -0.88
CA LEU A 137 13.04 9.23 -2.02
C LEU A 137 12.28 9.44 -3.32
N CYS A 138 11.16 8.74 -3.52
CA CYS A 138 10.30 8.94 -4.69
C CYS A 138 9.76 10.37 -4.78
N ASP A 139 9.31 10.95 -3.67
CA ASP A 139 8.76 12.30 -3.62
C ASP A 139 9.82 13.37 -3.93
N ILE A 140 11.04 13.22 -3.39
CA ILE A 140 12.16 14.12 -3.69
C ILE A 140 12.50 14.09 -5.19
N ILE A 141 12.58 12.89 -5.77
CA ILE A 141 12.85 12.72 -7.19
C ILE A 141 11.71 13.30 -8.03
N ALA A 142 10.47 13.00 -7.69
CA ALA A 142 9.28 13.49 -8.37
C ALA A 142 9.24 15.04 -8.41
N LYS A 143 9.50 15.68 -7.27
CA LYS A 143 9.56 17.15 -7.18
C LYS A 143 10.70 17.75 -8.01
N LYS A 144 11.88 17.12 -8.01
CA LYS A 144 13.03 17.59 -8.79
C LYS A 144 12.76 17.56 -10.30
N PHE A 145 12.07 16.54 -10.79
CA PHE A 145 11.77 16.38 -12.21
C PHE A 145 10.37 16.88 -12.60
N LEU A 146 9.60 17.45 -11.65
CA LEU A 146 8.20 17.88 -11.86
C LEU A 146 7.30 16.76 -12.42
N LEU A 147 7.57 15.52 -12.03
CA LEU A 147 6.84 14.33 -12.47
C LEU A 147 5.84 13.89 -11.39
N PRO A 148 4.72 13.25 -11.77
CA PRO A 148 3.82 12.62 -10.82
C PRO A 148 4.53 11.53 -10.03
N VAL A 149 4.21 11.42 -8.73
CA VAL A 149 4.85 10.43 -7.82
C VAL A 149 4.63 9.01 -8.33
N ASN A 150 3.46 8.72 -8.90
CA ASN A 150 3.13 7.38 -9.39
C ASN A 150 4.04 6.90 -10.55
N CYS A 151 4.53 7.83 -11.38
CA CYS A 151 5.49 7.50 -12.43
C CYS A 151 6.83 7.02 -11.85
N ILE A 152 7.33 7.71 -10.81
CA ILE A 152 8.57 7.36 -10.15
C ILE A 152 8.43 6.05 -9.37
N THR A 153 7.32 5.88 -8.64
CA THR A 153 7.07 4.64 -7.89
C THR A 153 6.93 3.42 -8.80
N ALA A 154 6.32 3.58 -9.98
CA ALA A 154 6.24 2.53 -10.99
C ALA A 154 7.62 2.19 -11.57
N LEU A 155 8.40 3.21 -11.91
CA LEU A 155 9.74 3.05 -12.49
C LEU A 155 10.70 2.33 -11.53
N LEU A 156 10.59 2.58 -10.23
CA LEU A 156 11.39 1.90 -9.19
C LEU A 156 10.78 0.57 -8.76
N GLY A 157 9.46 0.47 -8.68
CA GLY A 157 8.77 -0.71 -8.19
C GLY A 157 8.77 -1.88 -9.16
N VAL A 158 8.60 -1.63 -10.48
CA VAL A 158 8.56 -2.69 -11.50
C VAL A 158 9.85 -3.50 -11.56
N PRO A 159 11.07 -2.90 -11.62
CA PRO A 159 12.31 -3.68 -11.61
C PRO A 159 12.49 -4.54 -10.35
N VAL A 160 12.08 -4.01 -9.18
CA VAL A 160 12.15 -4.75 -7.91
C VAL A 160 11.25 -5.97 -7.95
N ILE A 161 10.01 -5.83 -8.44
CA ILE A 161 9.06 -6.94 -8.55
C ILE A 161 9.57 -7.99 -9.53
N LEU A 162 10.07 -7.58 -10.71
CA LEU A 162 10.64 -8.49 -11.71
C LEU A 162 11.84 -9.26 -11.14
N TRP A 163 12.72 -8.59 -10.41
CA TRP A 163 13.86 -9.23 -9.78
C TRP A 163 13.45 -10.25 -8.72
N VAL A 164 12.45 -9.94 -7.89
CA VAL A 164 11.91 -10.86 -6.87
C VAL A 164 11.31 -12.10 -7.54
N ILE A 165 10.51 -11.92 -8.59
CA ILE A 165 9.92 -13.03 -9.33
C ILE A 165 11.00 -13.92 -9.96
N ALA A 166 12.00 -13.31 -10.63
CA ALA A 166 13.10 -14.03 -11.25
C ALA A 166 13.93 -14.82 -10.22
N LYS A 167 14.14 -14.27 -9.01
CA LYS A 167 14.84 -14.96 -7.92
C LYS A 167 14.04 -16.15 -7.39
N ASN A 168 12.72 -16.00 -7.23
CA ASN A 168 11.87 -17.11 -6.76
C ASN A 168 11.77 -18.24 -7.77
N LEU A 169 11.77 -17.95 -9.08
CA LEU A 169 11.77 -18.97 -10.13
C LEU A 169 13.08 -19.80 -10.15
N ARG A 170 14.21 -19.24 -9.69
CA ARG A 170 15.48 -19.96 -9.57
C ARG A 170 15.54 -20.95 -8.40
N ILE A 171 14.66 -20.77 -7.38
CA ILE A 171 14.64 -21.63 -6.20
C ILE A 171 13.74 -22.87 -6.45
N ILE A 172 12.87 -22.83 -7.45
CA ILE A 172 11.94 -23.92 -7.80
C ILE A 172 12.57 -24.91 -8.84
N LYS A 173 13.73 -24.58 -9.40
CA LYS A 173 14.58 -25.51 -10.20
C LYS A 173 15.67 -26.10 -9.33
#